data_109854e9041a01b090a164cbbd071629
#
_entry.id   109854e9041a01b090a164cbbd071629
#
_cell.length_a   1.000
_cell.length_b   1.000
_cell.length_c   1.000
_cell.angle_alpha   90.00
_cell.angle_beta   90.00
_cell.angle_gamma   90.00
#
_symmetry.space_group_name_H-M   'P 1'
#
loop_
_entity.id
_entity.type
_entity.pdbx_description
1 polymer ?
#
loop_
_entity_poly.entity_id
_entity_poly.type
_entity_poly.pdbx_seq_one_letter_code
_entity_poly.pdbx_strand_id
1 'polypeptide(L)'
;MELLRRLRAWLAAEKLDGVLISSRQNKQPHLGISTGSGYVLVTQTAAHILVDFRYYSDIASRAAGYEMHLLNTENPLAQAVNQIIAKDNLARIGFEGEYVSWQTGVLWRDTLNATLCSTSLDALRQIKTADEIDRIRAACGIADRAAQHIRRFIQPGMREREVAAELEWFMKQEGADKPCPTAKPLTK
;
A
#
# COMPACT_ATOMS: atom_id res chain seq x y z
N MET A 1 -3.54 -7.76 13.55
CA MET A 1 -3.74 -6.97 14.78
C MET A 1 -2.50 -6.17 15.19
N GLU A 2 -1.29 -6.69 15.05
CA GLU A 2 -0.05 -5.99 15.41
C GLU A 2 0.16 -4.68 14.63
N LEU A 3 -0.12 -4.66 13.34
CA LEU A 3 0.00 -3.47 12.50
C LEU A 3 -0.87 -2.31 13.00
N LEU A 4 -2.14 -2.57 13.31
CA LEU A 4 -3.05 -1.54 13.85
C LEU A 4 -2.60 -1.05 15.23
N ARG A 5 -2.06 -1.93 16.06
CA ARG A 5 -1.52 -1.56 17.38
C ARG A 5 -0.34 -0.59 17.23
N ARG A 6 0.60 -0.89 16.35
CA ARG A 6 1.76 -0.01 16.06
C ARG A 6 1.32 1.33 15.50
N LEU A 7 0.35 1.32 14.57
CA LEU A 7 -0.16 2.53 13.95
C LEU A 7 -0.88 3.42 14.97
N ARG A 8 -1.68 2.85 15.88
CA ARG A 8 -2.36 3.60 16.94
C ARG A 8 -1.37 4.19 17.96
N ALA A 9 -0.32 3.45 18.32
CA ALA A 9 0.74 3.99 19.17
C ALA A 9 1.45 5.19 18.52
N TRP A 10 1.70 5.10 17.20
CA TRP A 10 2.25 6.20 16.42
C TRP A 10 1.30 7.40 16.35
N LEU A 11 0.01 7.18 16.09
CA LEU A 11 -1.00 8.26 16.09
C LEU A 11 -1.00 9.01 17.43
N ALA A 12 -0.91 8.29 18.55
CA ALA A 12 -0.86 8.91 19.87
C ALA A 12 0.41 9.77 20.05
N ALA A 13 1.57 9.29 19.62
CA ALA A 13 2.83 10.03 19.66
C ALA A 13 2.80 11.31 18.81
N GLU A 14 2.19 11.24 17.63
CA GLU A 14 2.04 12.39 16.70
C GLU A 14 0.87 13.32 17.07
N LYS A 15 0.11 13.00 18.11
CA LYS A 15 -1.09 13.74 18.53
C LYS A 15 -2.11 13.86 17.39
N LEU A 16 -2.34 12.76 16.68
CA LEU A 16 -3.32 12.62 15.60
C LEU A 16 -4.48 11.76 16.07
N ASP A 17 -5.70 12.12 15.68
CA ASP A 17 -6.92 11.34 15.96
C ASP A 17 -7.06 10.18 14.97
N GLY A 18 -6.51 10.35 13.76
CA GLY A 18 -6.51 9.34 12.73
C GLY A 18 -5.49 9.63 11.62
N VAL A 19 -5.32 8.68 10.71
CA VAL A 19 -4.51 8.83 9.50
C VAL A 19 -5.23 8.25 8.29
N LEU A 20 -5.29 9.04 7.22
CA LEU A 20 -5.81 8.65 5.92
C LEU A 20 -4.67 8.14 5.03
N ILE A 21 -4.65 6.84 4.80
CA ILE A 21 -3.62 6.13 4.03
C ILE A 21 -4.08 5.99 2.58
N SER A 22 -3.30 6.51 1.65
CA SER A 22 -3.58 6.52 0.21
C SER A 22 -2.54 5.75 -0.60
N SER A 23 -1.30 5.70 -0.15
CA SER A 23 -0.21 5.05 -0.86
C SER A 23 -0.43 3.54 -0.97
N ARG A 24 -0.07 2.97 -2.12
CA ARG A 24 -0.22 1.54 -2.38
C ARG A 24 0.53 0.68 -1.36
N GLN A 25 1.75 1.05 -1.04
CA GLN A 25 2.62 0.28 -0.14
C GLN A 25 2.14 0.28 1.30
N ASN A 26 1.54 1.39 1.77
CA ASN A 26 1.08 1.50 3.14
C ASN A 26 -0.35 0.94 3.32
N LYS A 27 -1.22 1.00 2.30
CA LYS A 27 -2.55 0.41 2.40
C LYS A 27 -2.60 -1.09 2.09
N GLN A 28 -1.67 -1.63 1.29
CA GLN A 28 -1.65 -3.05 0.93
C GLN A 28 -1.70 -4.00 2.14
N PRO A 29 -0.97 -3.79 3.24
CA PRO A 29 -1.05 -4.64 4.43
C PRO A 29 -2.43 -4.65 5.11
N HIS A 30 -3.23 -3.60 4.92
CA HIS A 30 -4.58 -3.49 5.45
C HIS A 30 -5.63 -4.11 4.52
N LEU A 31 -5.45 -3.94 3.20
CA LEU A 31 -6.38 -4.43 2.20
C LEU A 31 -6.19 -5.92 1.88
N GLY A 32 -5.02 -6.49 2.17
CA GLY A 32 -4.65 -7.85 1.78
C GLY A 32 -4.41 -8.04 0.27
N ILE A 33 -4.64 -6.99 -0.53
CA ILE A 33 -4.41 -6.98 -1.97
C ILE A 33 -3.67 -5.71 -2.40
N SER A 34 -2.96 -5.82 -3.53
CA SER A 34 -2.29 -4.67 -4.14
C SER A 34 -3.22 -3.97 -5.12
N THR A 35 -3.78 -2.83 -4.71
CA THR A 35 -4.65 -2.00 -5.56
C THR A 35 -4.14 -0.57 -5.67
N GLY A 36 -4.31 0.03 -6.85
CA GLY A 36 -4.10 1.47 -7.06
C GLY A 36 -5.23 2.34 -6.50
N SER A 37 -6.42 1.75 -6.24
CA SER A 37 -7.61 2.43 -5.75
C SER A 37 -7.84 2.20 -4.26
N GLY A 38 -8.73 2.99 -3.66
CA GLY A 38 -9.15 2.86 -2.27
C GLY A 38 -8.23 3.56 -1.26
N TYR A 39 -8.74 3.65 -0.05
CA TYR A 39 -8.11 4.32 1.08
C TYR A 39 -8.31 3.51 2.37
N VAL A 40 -7.46 3.73 3.34
CA VAL A 40 -7.63 3.20 4.70
C VAL A 40 -7.57 4.38 5.66
N LEU A 41 -8.59 4.53 6.51
CA LEU A 41 -8.59 5.50 7.60
C LEU A 41 -8.50 4.74 8.91
N VAL A 42 -7.43 4.95 9.66
CA VAL A 42 -7.25 4.34 10.98
C VAL A 42 -7.37 5.42 12.04
N THR A 43 -8.23 5.20 13.01
CA THR A 43 -8.39 6.04 14.18
C THR A 43 -7.86 5.35 15.43
N GLN A 44 -7.88 6.03 16.59
CA GLN A 44 -7.48 5.41 17.85
C GLN A 44 -8.37 4.21 18.23
N THR A 45 -9.63 4.20 17.82
CA THR A 45 -10.62 3.21 18.22
C THR A 45 -11.05 2.28 17.10
N ALA A 46 -11.12 2.77 15.86
CA ALA A 46 -11.65 2.05 14.70
C ALA A 46 -10.61 1.99 13.56
N ALA A 47 -10.93 1.18 12.56
CA ALA A 47 -10.18 1.13 11.30
C ALA A 47 -11.18 0.94 10.15
N HIS A 48 -11.07 1.75 9.12
CA HIS A 48 -12.02 1.84 8.02
C HIS A 48 -11.31 1.59 6.70
N ILE A 49 -11.96 0.82 5.82
CA ILE A 49 -11.54 0.61 4.44
C ILE A 49 -12.57 1.26 3.52
N LEU A 50 -12.09 2.18 2.66
CA LEU A 50 -12.92 2.94 1.74
C LEU A 50 -12.52 2.57 0.32
N VAL A 51 -13.35 1.81 -0.39
CA VAL A 51 -13.05 1.28 -1.72
C VAL A 51 -14.28 1.32 -2.61
N ASP A 52 -14.06 1.33 -3.93
CA ASP A 52 -15.14 1.22 -4.90
C ASP A 52 -15.63 -0.23 -5.07
N PHE A 53 -16.71 -0.41 -5.82
CA PHE A 53 -17.39 -1.70 -6.02
C PHE A 53 -16.49 -2.79 -6.59
N ARG A 54 -15.45 -2.44 -7.35
CA ARG A 54 -14.54 -3.40 -8.01
C ARG A 54 -13.76 -4.23 -7.01
N TYR A 55 -13.46 -3.67 -5.85
CA TYR A 55 -12.64 -4.29 -4.81
C TYR A 55 -13.42 -4.64 -3.55
N TYR A 56 -14.65 -4.14 -3.42
CA TYR A 56 -15.43 -4.24 -2.17
C TYR A 56 -15.63 -5.69 -1.73
N SER A 57 -16.14 -6.55 -2.60
CA SER A 57 -16.45 -7.93 -2.27
C SER A 57 -15.20 -8.76 -1.93
N ASP A 58 -14.11 -8.58 -2.67
CA ASP A 58 -12.85 -9.31 -2.44
C ASP A 58 -12.20 -8.89 -1.11
N ILE A 59 -12.17 -7.61 -0.83
CA ILE A 59 -11.60 -7.09 0.42
C ILE A 59 -12.49 -7.43 1.62
N ALA A 60 -13.81 -7.33 1.50
CA ALA A 60 -14.75 -7.60 2.59
C ALA A 60 -14.58 -9.03 3.16
N SER A 61 -14.24 -10.00 2.31
CA SER A 61 -13.99 -11.38 2.75
C SER A 61 -12.75 -11.52 3.67
N ARG A 62 -11.87 -10.52 3.70
CA ARG A 62 -10.57 -10.53 4.40
C ARG A 62 -10.45 -9.41 5.45
N ALA A 63 -11.40 -8.48 5.48
CA ALA A 63 -11.35 -7.25 6.26
C ALA A 63 -11.77 -7.43 7.73
N ALA A 64 -11.43 -8.55 8.36
CA ALA A 64 -11.75 -8.76 9.77
C ALA A 64 -11.17 -7.64 10.64
N GLY A 65 -12.03 -6.96 11.41
CA GLY A 65 -11.65 -5.85 12.27
C GLY A 65 -11.62 -4.48 11.59
N TYR A 66 -12.13 -4.38 10.35
CA TYR A 66 -12.31 -3.12 9.63
C TYR A 66 -13.79 -2.85 9.34
N GLU A 67 -14.19 -1.60 9.41
CA GLU A 67 -15.48 -1.12 8.89
C GLU A 67 -15.33 -0.81 7.40
N MET A 68 -16.19 -1.42 6.57
CA MET A 68 -16.13 -1.28 5.10
C MET A 68 -17.04 -0.16 4.61
N HIS A 69 -16.52 0.72 3.77
CA HIS A 69 -17.26 1.81 3.14
C HIS A 69 -17.18 1.68 1.61
N LEU A 70 -18.34 1.62 0.97
CA LEU A 70 -18.43 1.62 -0.49
C LEU A 70 -18.35 3.06 -1.01
N LEU A 71 -17.34 3.34 -1.83
CA LEU A 71 -17.23 4.62 -2.54
C LEU A 71 -17.94 4.53 -3.88
N ASN A 72 -18.79 5.49 -4.14
CA ASN A 72 -19.52 5.68 -5.40
C ASN A 72 -19.85 7.17 -5.62
N THR A 73 -20.64 7.49 -6.64
CA THR A 73 -21.06 8.86 -6.93
C THR A 73 -21.94 9.48 -5.84
N GLU A 74 -22.73 8.68 -5.14
CA GLU A 74 -23.62 9.12 -4.05
C GLU A 74 -22.86 9.21 -2.71
N ASN A 75 -21.78 8.45 -2.55
CA ASN A 75 -20.91 8.46 -1.38
C ASN A 75 -19.44 8.60 -1.79
N PRO A 76 -19.01 9.79 -2.25
CA PRO A 76 -17.63 10.04 -2.61
C PRO A 76 -16.72 10.06 -1.37
N LEU A 77 -15.40 9.97 -1.59
CA LEU A 77 -14.41 9.89 -0.51
C LEU A 77 -14.61 10.94 0.58
N ALA A 78 -14.79 12.21 0.21
CA ALA A 78 -14.93 13.31 1.17
C ALA A 78 -16.17 13.13 2.06
N GLN A 79 -17.29 12.69 1.49
CA GLN A 79 -18.50 12.42 2.26
C GLN A 79 -18.31 11.25 3.24
N ALA A 80 -17.77 10.12 2.75
CA ALA A 80 -17.51 8.96 3.58
C ALA A 80 -16.54 9.27 4.73
N VAL A 81 -15.46 10.00 4.45
CA VAL A 81 -14.50 10.43 5.47
C VAL A 81 -15.14 11.40 6.46
N ASN A 82 -15.96 12.37 6.02
CA ASN A 82 -16.64 13.31 6.91
C ASN A 82 -17.66 12.63 7.83
N GLN A 83 -18.32 11.58 7.37
CA GLN A 83 -19.19 10.76 8.23
C GLN A 83 -18.39 10.10 9.36
N ILE A 84 -17.18 9.57 9.07
CA ILE A 84 -16.31 8.98 10.08
C ILE A 84 -15.78 10.07 11.01
N ILE A 85 -15.36 11.22 10.50
CA ILE A 85 -14.91 12.39 11.28
C ILE A 85 -15.98 12.77 12.31
N ALA A 86 -17.23 12.88 11.87
CA ALA A 86 -18.34 13.25 12.75
C ALA A 86 -18.68 12.15 13.79
N LYS A 87 -18.66 10.87 13.34
CA LYS A 87 -18.95 9.70 14.22
C LYS A 87 -17.91 9.56 15.32
N ASP A 88 -16.63 9.67 14.97
CA ASP A 88 -15.50 9.42 15.88
C ASP A 88 -14.95 10.72 16.51
N ASN A 89 -15.56 11.87 16.20
CA ASN A 89 -15.17 13.20 16.68
C ASN A 89 -13.70 13.54 16.42
N LEU A 90 -13.24 13.33 15.17
CA LEU A 90 -11.85 13.52 14.77
C LEU A 90 -11.56 15.02 14.48
N ALA A 91 -10.58 15.60 15.16
CA ALA A 91 -10.16 16.99 14.94
C ALA A 91 -8.91 17.09 14.04
N ARG A 92 -7.99 16.14 14.14
CA ARG A 92 -6.69 16.16 13.46
C ARG A 92 -6.43 14.83 12.75
N ILE A 93 -6.31 14.87 11.42
CA ILE A 93 -6.08 13.69 10.59
C ILE A 93 -4.75 13.85 9.85
N GLY A 94 -3.87 12.87 10.04
CA GLY A 94 -2.66 12.71 9.25
C GLY A 94 -2.98 12.25 7.83
N PHE A 95 -2.17 12.64 6.86
CA PHE A 95 -2.20 12.10 5.51
C PHE A 95 -0.77 11.99 4.95
N GLU A 96 -0.56 11.09 4.04
CA GLU A 96 0.76 10.83 3.45
C GLU A 96 1.14 11.92 2.44
N GLY A 97 1.73 13.03 2.90
CA GLY A 97 2.06 14.18 2.05
C GLY A 97 3.03 13.88 0.90
N GLU A 98 3.85 12.84 1.02
CA GLU A 98 4.79 12.41 -0.02
C GLU A 98 4.10 11.70 -1.21
N TYR A 99 2.90 11.15 -0.99
CA TYR A 99 2.16 10.36 -1.97
C TYR A 99 0.90 11.04 -2.50
N VAL A 100 0.49 12.12 -1.87
CA VAL A 100 -0.69 12.90 -2.26
C VAL A 100 -0.27 14.08 -3.12
N SER A 101 -0.85 14.22 -4.31
CA SER A 101 -0.57 15.39 -5.15
C SER A 101 -1.00 16.68 -4.45
N TRP A 102 -0.33 17.78 -4.75
CA TRP A 102 -0.71 19.10 -4.22
C TRP A 102 -2.20 19.38 -4.43
N GLN A 103 -2.71 19.13 -5.64
CA GLN A 103 -4.12 19.36 -5.96
C GLN A 103 -5.07 18.53 -5.10
N THR A 104 -4.75 17.26 -4.87
CA THR A 104 -5.54 16.38 -3.99
C THR A 104 -5.47 16.85 -2.54
N GLY A 105 -4.30 17.26 -2.06
CA GLY A 105 -4.13 17.80 -0.71
C GLY A 105 -4.94 19.07 -0.48
N VAL A 106 -4.97 20.00 -1.45
CA VAL A 106 -5.82 21.19 -1.41
C VAL A 106 -7.31 20.80 -1.39
N LEU A 107 -7.72 19.89 -2.27
CA LEU A 107 -9.11 19.42 -2.30
C LEU A 107 -9.53 18.81 -0.95
N TRP A 108 -8.71 17.98 -0.35
CA TRP A 108 -9.00 17.39 0.96
C TRP A 108 -9.07 18.43 2.06
N ARG A 109 -8.13 19.39 2.08
CA ARG A 109 -8.16 20.50 3.04
C ARG A 109 -9.46 21.30 2.97
N ASP A 110 -9.97 21.50 1.76
CA ASP A 110 -11.14 22.34 1.52
C ASP A 110 -12.48 21.56 1.70
N THR A 111 -12.42 20.22 1.72
CA THR A 111 -13.63 19.35 1.76
C THR A 111 -13.75 18.50 3.01
N LEU A 112 -12.66 18.22 3.74
CA LEU A 112 -12.71 17.41 4.95
C LEU A 112 -12.87 18.29 6.20
N ASN A 113 -13.78 17.87 7.08
CA ASN A 113 -14.15 18.61 8.30
C ASN A 113 -13.16 18.37 9.46
N ALA A 114 -11.87 18.27 9.18
CA ALA A 114 -10.81 18.10 10.17
C ALA A 114 -9.54 18.86 9.76
N THR A 115 -8.67 19.17 10.70
CA THR A 115 -7.34 19.71 10.39
C THR A 115 -6.47 18.62 9.79
N LEU A 116 -6.01 18.83 8.55
CA LEU A 116 -5.10 17.89 7.87
C LEU A 116 -3.65 18.19 8.24
N CYS A 117 -2.94 17.14 8.64
CA CYS A 117 -1.53 17.17 8.99
C CYS A 117 -0.74 16.30 8.00
N SER A 118 0.19 16.91 7.25
CA SER A 118 1.10 16.13 6.40
C SER A 118 2.03 15.31 7.29
N THR A 119 2.14 14.00 7.01
CA THR A 119 2.93 13.07 7.79
C THR A 119 3.55 11.99 6.91
N SER A 120 4.51 11.23 7.45
CA SER A 120 5.11 10.07 6.81
C SER A 120 4.92 8.81 7.68
N LEU A 121 4.59 7.70 7.03
CA LEU A 121 4.49 6.39 7.67
C LEU A 121 5.76 5.53 7.48
N ASP A 122 6.80 6.08 6.88
CA ASP A 122 8.01 5.32 6.53
C ASP A 122 8.72 4.74 7.75
N ALA A 123 8.77 5.49 8.87
CA ALA A 123 9.36 5.00 10.12
C ALA A 123 8.69 3.71 10.62
N LEU A 124 7.38 3.57 10.45
CA LEU A 124 6.63 2.35 10.81
C LEU A 124 7.00 1.15 9.93
N ARG A 125 7.42 1.40 8.68
CA ARG A 125 7.79 0.38 7.71
C ARG A 125 9.26 -0.03 7.77
N GLN A 126 10.11 0.78 8.38
CA GLN A 126 11.54 0.45 8.52
C GLN A 126 11.74 -0.85 9.32
N ILE A 127 10.93 -1.07 10.35
CA ILE A 127 10.99 -2.27 11.17
C ILE A 127 9.95 -3.27 10.67
N LYS A 128 10.42 -4.36 10.05
CA LYS A 128 9.59 -5.44 9.50
C LYS A 128 9.16 -6.42 10.58
N THR A 129 8.00 -7.02 10.41
CA THR A 129 7.56 -8.17 11.23
C THR A 129 8.32 -9.43 10.84
N ALA A 130 8.25 -10.48 11.66
CA ALA A 130 8.88 -11.77 11.35
C ALA A 130 8.36 -12.33 10.01
N ASP A 131 7.04 -12.31 9.79
CA ASP A 131 6.43 -12.76 8.54
C ASP A 131 6.90 -11.97 7.32
N GLU A 132 7.07 -10.64 7.45
CA GLU A 132 7.60 -9.79 6.39
C GLU A 132 9.06 -10.14 6.08
N ILE A 133 9.86 -10.41 7.11
CA ILE A 133 11.25 -10.84 6.96
C ILE A 133 11.33 -12.18 6.23
N ASP A 134 10.48 -13.12 6.55
CA ASP A 134 10.48 -14.45 5.91
C ASP A 134 10.05 -14.35 4.44
N ARG A 135 9.08 -13.50 4.11
CA ARG A 135 8.71 -13.22 2.71
C ARG A 135 9.84 -12.54 1.94
N ILE A 136 10.56 -11.61 2.56
CA ILE A 136 11.72 -10.96 1.95
C ILE A 136 12.82 -11.99 1.70
N ARG A 137 13.11 -12.87 2.66
CA ARG A 137 14.10 -13.96 2.49
C ARG A 137 13.72 -14.89 1.34
N ALA A 138 12.45 -15.28 1.26
CA ALA A 138 11.97 -16.11 0.16
C ALA A 138 12.18 -15.43 -1.21
N ALA A 139 11.83 -14.14 -1.31
CA ALA A 139 12.03 -13.35 -2.51
C ALA A 139 13.52 -13.21 -2.88
N CYS A 140 14.40 -12.95 -1.91
CA CYS A 140 15.84 -12.92 -2.11
C CYS A 140 16.37 -14.28 -2.60
N GLY A 141 15.89 -15.39 -2.02
CA GLY A 141 16.28 -16.73 -2.46
C GLY A 141 15.90 -17.01 -3.93
N ILE A 142 14.74 -16.54 -4.40
CA ILE A 142 14.36 -16.64 -5.81
C ILE A 142 15.33 -15.80 -6.67
N ALA A 143 15.63 -14.57 -6.25
CA ALA A 143 16.54 -13.69 -6.98
C ALA A 143 17.96 -14.29 -7.10
N ASP A 144 18.46 -14.89 -6.02
CA ASP A 144 19.78 -15.53 -6.00
C ASP A 144 19.84 -16.73 -6.97
N ARG A 145 18.81 -17.59 -6.96
CA ARG A 145 18.72 -18.71 -7.90
C ARG A 145 18.60 -18.24 -9.35
N ALA A 146 17.82 -17.17 -9.57
CA ALA A 146 17.67 -16.59 -10.90
C ALA A 146 18.99 -15.97 -11.40
N ALA A 147 19.75 -15.31 -10.53
CA ALA A 147 21.08 -14.81 -10.86
C ALA A 147 22.08 -15.94 -11.21
N GLN A 148 22.02 -17.05 -10.49
CA GLN A 148 22.85 -18.23 -10.80
C GLN A 148 22.45 -18.90 -12.13
N HIS A 149 21.14 -18.98 -12.39
CA HIS A 149 20.60 -19.52 -13.63
C HIS A 149 21.03 -18.70 -14.84
N ILE A 150 20.82 -17.37 -14.79
CA ILE A 150 21.10 -16.50 -15.92
C ILE A 150 22.60 -16.42 -16.25
N ARG A 151 23.49 -16.49 -15.25
CA ARG A 151 24.93 -16.55 -15.46
C ARG A 151 25.38 -17.75 -16.31
N ARG A 152 24.63 -18.85 -16.27
CA ARG A 152 24.90 -20.07 -17.08
C ARG A 152 24.22 -20.02 -18.43
N PHE A 153 23.14 -19.26 -18.53
CA PHE A 153 22.35 -19.13 -19.74
C PHE A 153 22.93 -18.15 -20.76
N ILE A 154 23.48 -17.02 -20.29
CA ILE A 154 24.00 -15.96 -21.17
C ILE A 154 25.15 -16.48 -22.04
N GLN A 155 25.02 -16.22 -23.35
CA GLN A 155 26.05 -16.51 -24.35
C GLN A 155 26.32 -15.27 -25.21
N PRO A 156 27.54 -15.14 -25.78
CA PRO A 156 27.86 -14.08 -26.75
C PRO A 156 26.87 -14.08 -27.92
N GLY A 157 26.39 -12.89 -28.28
CA GLY A 157 25.42 -12.71 -29.38
C GLY A 157 23.94 -12.73 -28.97
N MET A 158 23.62 -13.08 -27.74
CA MET A 158 22.25 -12.94 -27.22
C MET A 158 21.84 -11.47 -27.09
N ARG A 159 20.56 -11.20 -27.36
CA ARG A 159 19.97 -9.88 -27.16
C ARG A 159 19.49 -9.73 -25.71
N GLU A 160 19.55 -8.52 -25.15
CA GLU A 160 19.06 -8.22 -23.81
C GLU A 160 17.62 -8.73 -23.55
N ARG A 161 16.74 -8.60 -24.54
CA ARG A 161 15.35 -9.09 -24.45
C ARG A 161 15.24 -10.61 -24.27
N GLU A 162 16.16 -11.38 -24.81
CA GLU A 162 16.19 -12.84 -24.70
C GLU A 162 16.63 -13.24 -23.29
N VAL A 163 17.63 -12.56 -22.79
CA VAL A 163 18.12 -12.71 -21.41
C VAL A 163 17.05 -12.30 -20.40
N ALA A 164 16.37 -11.16 -20.63
CA ALA A 164 15.30 -10.68 -19.76
C ALA A 164 14.10 -11.65 -19.74
N ALA A 165 13.69 -12.15 -20.90
CA ALA A 165 12.58 -13.10 -21.00
C ALA A 165 12.86 -14.42 -20.25
N GLU A 166 14.09 -14.95 -20.37
CA GLU A 166 14.53 -16.13 -19.65
C GLU A 166 14.53 -15.91 -18.13
N LEU A 167 15.09 -14.75 -17.70
CA LEU A 167 15.12 -14.39 -16.29
C LEU A 167 13.72 -14.30 -15.68
N GLU A 168 12.79 -13.61 -16.38
CA GLU A 168 11.40 -13.47 -15.94
C GLU A 168 10.69 -14.82 -15.89
N TRP A 169 10.89 -15.66 -16.90
CA TRP A 169 10.33 -16.99 -16.94
C TRP A 169 10.82 -17.84 -15.79
N PHE A 170 12.14 -17.87 -15.55
CA PHE A 170 12.72 -18.64 -14.46
C PHE A 170 12.20 -18.19 -13.09
N MET A 171 12.15 -16.86 -12.83
CA MET A 171 11.65 -16.33 -11.58
C MET A 171 10.19 -16.72 -11.33
N LYS A 172 9.35 -16.76 -12.37
CA LYS A 172 7.96 -17.22 -12.27
C LYS A 172 7.87 -18.72 -11.96
N GLN A 173 8.73 -19.54 -12.56
CA GLN A 173 8.80 -20.99 -12.26
C GLN A 173 9.20 -21.23 -10.79
N GLU A 174 10.06 -20.37 -10.24
CA GLU A 174 10.48 -20.43 -8.83
C GLU A 174 9.45 -19.83 -7.85
N GLY A 175 8.29 -19.39 -8.34
CA GLY A 175 7.18 -18.92 -7.51
C GLY A 175 7.10 -17.41 -7.30
N ALA A 176 7.78 -16.61 -8.13
CA ALA A 176 7.61 -15.16 -8.08
C ALA A 176 6.27 -14.74 -8.72
N ASP A 177 5.46 -13.98 -7.99
CA ASP A 177 4.20 -13.42 -8.51
C ASP A 177 4.44 -12.42 -9.64
N LYS A 178 5.46 -11.56 -9.46
CA LYS A 178 5.88 -10.58 -10.46
C LYS A 178 7.39 -10.45 -10.42
N PRO A 179 8.06 -10.50 -11.58
CA PRO A 179 9.46 -10.13 -11.65
C PRO A 179 9.62 -8.66 -11.23
N CYS A 180 10.78 -8.32 -10.66
CA CYS A 180 11.14 -6.93 -10.47
C CYS A 180 11.01 -6.19 -11.81
N PRO A 181 10.49 -4.94 -11.86
CA PRO A 181 10.47 -4.19 -13.10
C PRO A 181 11.89 -4.16 -13.66
N THR A 182 12.10 -4.89 -14.74
CA THR A 182 13.36 -4.84 -15.49
C THR A 182 13.61 -3.40 -15.88
N ALA A 183 14.86 -2.97 -15.80
CA ALA A 183 15.27 -1.68 -16.30
C ALA A 183 14.65 -1.49 -17.70
N LYS A 184 13.97 -0.36 -17.90
CA LYS A 184 13.44 -0.04 -19.24
C LYS A 184 14.61 -0.16 -20.22
N PRO A 185 14.45 -0.86 -21.36
CA PRO A 185 15.51 -0.89 -22.36
C PRO A 185 15.88 0.56 -22.67
N LEU A 186 17.19 0.84 -22.63
CA LEU A 186 17.71 2.12 -23.09
C LEU A 186 17.32 2.22 -24.57
N THR A 187 16.26 2.96 -24.87
CA THR A 187 15.96 3.35 -26.25
C THR A 187 17.05 4.30 -26.68
N LYS A 188 17.90 3.82 -27.63
CA LYS A 188 18.75 4.70 -28.41
C LYS A 188 17.88 5.53 -29.34
#